data_ca0531aa79032f52564d8ed894e26532
#
_entry.id   ca0531aa79032f52564d8ed894e26532
#
_cell.length_a   1.000
_cell.length_b   1.000
_cell.length_c   1.000
_cell.angle_alpha   90.00
_cell.angle_beta   90.00
_cell.angle_gamma   90.00
#
_symmetry.space_group_name_H-M   'P 1'
#
loop_
_entity.id
_entity.type
_entity.pdbx_description
1 polymer ?
#
loop_
_entity_poly.entity_id
_entity_poly.type
_entity_poly.pdbx_seq_one_letter_code
_entity_poly.pdbx_strand_id
1 'polypeptide(L)'
;SNFAIDGDEITHIKRLLTEIYPNHNFSMVSDSYDYWNLVDNILPQCKEEILNHNGYIAIRGDSGDPVEGVTKTVFHLWDEFGGTVNSKGYKVLNPHIKAIYGDSITPQRCEAIYKILMENGFAINNVVLGVGSFSFMCLQEANGDFQPYTRDTFGYAIKATYGERGEDNPVMIMKQPKELAWKKSPRGCIIVAPDGQSYTNGHTYDEAHILAEDNLLKPIFINGTMVNETTLAEVRNNMYPEGF
;
A
#
# COMPACT_ATOMS: atom_id res chain seq x y z
N SER A 1 4.35 -6.83 -1.14
CA SER A 1 3.89 -6.74 0.12
C SER A 1 4.45 -7.67 1.14
N ASN A 2 4.65 -7.15 2.35
CA ASN A 2 5.35 -7.86 3.41
C ASN A 2 4.59 -9.10 3.93
N PHE A 3 3.27 -9.20 3.72
CA PHE A 3 2.49 -10.38 4.07
C PHE A 3 3.04 -11.67 3.44
N ALA A 4 3.50 -11.61 2.19
CA ALA A 4 4.06 -12.76 1.51
C ALA A 4 5.34 -13.30 2.19
N ILE A 5 6.11 -12.42 2.85
CA ILE A 5 7.36 -12.78 3.54
C ILE A 5 7.07 -13.56 4.83
N ASP A 6 5.97 -13.25 5.51
CA ASP A 6 5.57 -13.90 6.76
C ASP A 6 4.61 -15.09 6.54
N GLY A 7 4.22 -15.36 5.29
CA GLY A 7 3.38 -16.48 4.89
C GLY A 7 1.89 -16.12 4.81
N ASP A 8 1.35 -15.43 5.79
CA ASP A 8 -0.04 -15.00 5.84
C ASP A 8 -0.22 -13.67 6.59
N GLU A 9 -1.42 -13.09 6.49
CA GLU A 9 -1.74 -11.79 7.09
C GLU A 9 -1.80 -11.84 8.61
N ILE A 10 -2.29 -12.91 9.21
CA ILE A 10 -2.40 -13.07 10.67
C ILE A 10 -1.02 -13.12 11.29
N THR A 11 -0.15 -13.99 10.77
CA THR A 11 1.23 -14.12 11.23
C THR A 11 1.98 -12.81 11.12
N HIS A 12 1.79 -12.09 10.00
CA HIS A 12 2.41 -10.79 9.80
C HIS A 12 1.94 -9.75 10.82
N ILE A 13 0.63 -9.62 11.04
CA ILE A 13 0.07 -8.66 12.00
C ILE A 13 0.55 -8.96 13.43
N LYS A 14 0.49 -10.22 13.85
CA LYS A 14 0.97 -10.64 15.18
C LYS A 14 2.45 -10.34 15.35
N ARG A 15 3.28 -10.64 14.35
CA ARG A 15 4.71 -10.31 14.38
C ARG A 15 4.98 -8.81 14.49
N LEU A 16 4.23 -7.98 13.75
CA LEU A 16 4.36 -6.52 13.86
C LEU A 16 4.03 -6.02 15.27
N LEU A 17 2.98 -6.54 15.89
CA LEU A 17 2.52 -6.14 17.21
C LEU A 17 3.44 -6.60 18.34
N THR A 18 4.03 -7.80 18.23
CA THR A 18 4.75 -8.44 19.35
C THR A 18 6.26 -8.39 19.23
N GLU A 19 6.80 -8.35 18.00
CA GLU A 19 8.25 -8.44 17.76
C GLU A 19 8.85 -7.16 17.19
N ILE A 20 8.21 -6.58 16.16
CA ILE A 20 8.80 -5.46 15.42
C ILE A 20 8.51 -4.11 16.07
N TYR A 21 7.25 -3.90 16.48
CA TYR A 21 6.78 -2.64 17.07
C TYR A 21 6.06 -2.82 18.41
N PRO A 22 6.56 -3.64 19.35
CA PRO A 22 5.82 -4.03 20.56
C PRO A 22 5.42 -2.85 21.46
N ASN A 23 6.10 -1.70 21.34
CA ASN A 23 5.87 -0.50 22.15
C ASN A 23 5.72 0.76 21.28
N HIS A 24 5.30 0.63 20.04
CA HIS A 24 5.23 1.76 19.10
C HIS A 24 3.90 1.82 18.38
N ASN A 25 3.47 3.03 18.07
CA ASN A 25 2.39 3.24 17.12
C ASN A 25 2.89 2.97 15.70
N PHE A 26 2.08 2.30 14.90
CA PHE A 26 2.40 2.09 13.49
C PHE A 26 1.15 2.03 12.62
N SER A 27 1.32 2.23 11.33
CA SER A 27 0.28 2.04 10.33
C SER A 27 0.66 0.91 9.38
N MET A 28 -0.32 0.14 8.96
CA MET A 28 -0.16 -0.98 8.06
C MET A 28 -1.04 -0.79 6.83
N VAL A 29 -0.43 -0.85 5.63
CA VAL A 29 -1.17 -0.91 4.37
C VAL A 29 -1.92 -2.23 4.32
N SER A 30 -3.24 -2.16 4.25
CA SER A 30 -4.13 -3.29 4.49
C SER A 30 -4.87 -3.77 3.24
N ASP A 31 -4.65 -3.11 2.10
CA ASP A 31 -5.30 -3.38 0.81
C ASP A 31 -4.42 -4.16 -0.17
N SER A 32 -3.47 -4.95 0.34
CA SER A 32 -2.58 -5.76 -0.51
C SER A 32 -3.33 -6.87 -1.25
N TYR A 33 -4.37 -7.41 -0.64
CA TYR A 33 -5.22 -8.49 -1.16
C TYR A 33 -6.70 -8.13 -1.05
N ASP A 34 -7.42 -8.67 -0.08
CA ASP A 34 -8.84 -8.40 0.19
C ASP A 34 -8.97 -7.53 1.45
N TYR A 35 -9.16 -6.24 1.24
CA TYR A 35 -9.24 -5.26 2.33
C TYR A 35 -10.34 -5.57 3.35
N TRP A 36 -11.53 -5.89 2.86
CA TRP A 36 -12.68 -6.16 3.75
C TRP A 36 -12.54 -7.50 4.46
N ASN A 37 -11.97 -8.51 3.81
CA ASN A 37 -11.61 -9.74 4.50
C ASN A 37 -10.60 -9.50 5.62
N LEU A 38 -9.62 -8.61 5.40
CA LEU A 38 -8.69 -8.23 6.46
C LEU A 38 -9.40 -7.55 7.62
N VAL A 39 -10.27 -6.56 7.35
CA VAL A 39 -10.98 -5.81 8.40
C VAL A 39 -11.95 -6.71 9.16
N ASP A 40 -12.74 -7.54 8.46
CA ASP A 40 -13.87 -8.26 9.04
C ASP A 40 -13.52 -9.63 9.59
N ASN A 41 -12.46 -10.27 9.08
CA ASN A 41 -12.13 -11.66 9.44
C ASN A 41 -10.72 -11.83 10.00
N ILE A 42 -9.74 -11.07 9.52
CA ILE A 42 -8.34 -11.22 9.94
C ILE A 42 -8.06 -10.45 11.24
N LEU A 43 -8.45 -9.17 11.30
CA LEU A 43 -8.25 -8.35 12.51
C LEU A 43 -8.93 -8.93 13.75
N PRO A 44 -10.16 -9.47 13.69
CA PRO A 44 -10.77 -10.15 14.84
C PRO A 44 -9.93 -11.30 15.40
N GLN A 45 -9.20 -12.03 14.54
CA GLN A 45 -8.31 -13.12 14.99
C GLN A 45 -7.01 -12.62 15.65
N CYS A 46 -6.72 -11.33 15.52
CA CYS A 46 -5.58 -10.66 16.17
C CYS A 46 -6.04 -9.72 17.31
N LYS A 47 -7.31 -9.80 17.73
CA LYS A 47 -7.94 -8.86 18.67
C LYS A 47 -7.21 -8.81 20.01
N GLU A 48 -6.82 -9.95 20.54
CA GLU A 48 -6.14 -10.03 21.83
C GLU A 48 -4.79 -9.30 21.76
N GLU A 49 -3.99 -9.56 20.73
CA GLU A 49 -2.70 -8.92 20.56
C GLU A 49 -2.85 -7.40 20.31
N ILE A 50 -3.87 -6.99 19.55
CA ILE A 50 -4.16 -5.57 19.29
C ILE A 50 -4.53 -4.85 20.58
N LEU A 51 -5.44 -5.41 21.39
CA LEU A 51 -5.90 -4.79 22.63
C LEU A 51 -4.85 -4.77 23.75
N ASN A 52 -3.90 -5.70 23.73
CA ASN A 52 -2.77 -5.75 24.67
C ASN A 52 -1.52 -5.00 24.19
N HIS A 53 -1.55 -4.46 22.96
CA HIS A 53 -0.41 -3.76 22.39
C HIS A 53 -0.13 -2.43 23.14
N ASN A 54 1.14 -2.16 23.45
CA ASN A 54 1.54 -0.88 24.05
C ASN A 54 1.73 0.21 22.97
N GLY A 55 0.64 0.61 22.37
CA GLY A 55 0.52 1.56 21.28
C GLY A 55 -0.76 1.32 20.48
N TYR A 56 -0.78 1.74 19.22
CA TYR A 56 -1.91 1.45 18.33
C TYR A 56 -1.43 0.99 16.94
N ILE A 57 -2.28 0.19 16.31
CA ILE A 57 -2.19 -0.09 14.89
C ILE A 57 -3.22 0.77 14.13
N ALA A 58 -2.79 1.45 13.06
CA ALA A 58 -3.69 2.15 12.15
C ALA A 58 -3.84 1.36 10.86
N ILE A 59 -5.08 0.99 10.56
CA ILE A 59 -5.45 0.23 9.36
C ILE A 59 -5.53 1.20 8.19
N ARG A 60 -4.66 1.02 7.20
CA ARG A 60 -4.53 1.91 6.05
C ARG A 60 -5.16 1.32 4.79
N GLY A 61 -6.27 1.94 4.37
CA GLY A 61 -6.78 1.78 3.02
C GLY A 61 -6.04 2.71 2.04
N ASP A 62 -5.76 2.21 0.83
CA ASP A 62 -5.02 2.95 -0.20
C ASP A 62 -5.62 2.69 -1.59
N SER A 63 -6.79 2.06 -1.67
CA SER A 63 -7.49 1.73 -2.90
C SER A 63 -9.02 1.85 -2.74
N GLY A 64 -9.72 2.09 -3.85
CA GLY A 64 -11.16 2.29 -3.85
C GLY A 64 -11.59 3.73 -3.58
N ASP A 65 -12.87 3.93 -3.25
CA ASP A 65 -13.39 5.24 -2.88
C ASP A 65 -12.94 5.63 -1.46
N PRO A 66 -12.23 6.75 -1.28
CA PRO A 66 -11.70 7.14 0.03
C PRO A 66 -12.80 7.50 1.03
N VAL A 67 -13.91 8.09 0.56
CA VAL A 67 -14.99 8.54 1.45
C VAL A 67 -15.73 7.35 2.02
N GLU A 68 -16.14 6.43 1.16
CA GLU A 68 -16.81 5.20 1.57
C GLU A 68 -15.87 4.28 2.35
N GLY A 69 -14.66 4.08 1.83
CA GLY A 69 -13.69 3.14 2.40
C GLY A 69 -13.32 3.46 3.84
N VAL A 70 -12.89 4.69 4.12
CA VAL A 70 -12.44 5.02 5.48
C VAL A 70 -13.60 5.15 6.49
N THR A 71 -14.76 5.63 6.08
CA THR A 71 -15.92 5.74 6.98
C THR A 71 -16.46 4.38 7.36
N LYS A 72 -16.61 3.46 6.41
CA LYS A 72 -16.96 2.06 6.70
C LYS A 72 -15.93 1.39 7.59
N THR A 73 -14.64 1.62 7.34
CA THR A 73 -13.57 1.08 8.20
C THR A 73 -13.80 1.49 9.66
N VAL A 74 -14.08 2.76 9.93
CA VAL A 74 -14.36 3.21 11.30
C VAL A 74 -15.57 2.49 11.91
N PHE A 75 -16.62 2.26 11.14
CA PHE A 75 -17.82 1.57 11.64
C PHE A 75 -17.52 0.11 11.98
N HIS A 76 -16.84 -0.63 11.08
CA HIS A 76 -16.45 -2.02 11.32
C HIS A 76 -15.47 -2.17 12.50
N LEU A 77 -14.48 -1.25 12.61
CA LEU A 77 -13.56 -1.25 13.74
C LEU A 77 -14.27 -0.95 15.07
N TRP A 78 -15.31 -0.10 15.06
CA TRP A 78 -16.12 0.14 16.25
C TRP A 78 -16.93 -1.09 16.65
N ASP A 79 -17.57 -1.76 15.69
CA ASP A 79 -18.36 -2.95 15.96
C ASP A 79 -17.52 -4.09 16.52
N GLU A 80 -16.26 -4.22 16.06
CA GLU A 80 -15.36 -5.27 16.52
C GLU A 80 -14.60 -4.91 17.80
N PHE A 81 -14.02 -3.73 17.88
CA PHE A 81 -13.10 -3.35 18.96
C PHE A 81 -13.71 -2.41 20.00
N GLY A 82 -14.87 -1.83 19.71
CA GLY A 82 -15.53 -0.86 20.58
C GLY A 82 -14.73 0.44 20.73
N GLY A 83 -14.97 1.08 21.86
CA GLY A 83 -14.32 2.35 22.18
C GLY A 83 -15.02 3.07 23.32
N THR A 84 -14.96 4.41 23.31
CA THR A 84 -15.59 5.27 24.32
C THR A 84 -16.43 6.35 23.66
N VAL A 85 -17.30 6.99 24.44
CA VAL A 85 -18.02 8.19 23.99
C VAL A 85 -17.37 9.39 24.66
N ASN A 86 -16.97 10.39 23.87
CA ASN A 86 -16.33 11.60 24.40
C ASN A 86 -17.34 12.56 25.04
N SER A 87 -16.84 13.62 25.67
CA SER A 87 -17.67 14.63 26.39
C SER A 87 -18.66 15.39 25.46
N LYS A 88 -18.51 15.30 24.15
CA LYS A 88 -19.41 15.89 23.16
C LYS A 88 -20.44 14.90 22.60
N GLY A 89 -20.44 13.65 23.11
CA GLY A 89 -21.37 12.62 22.68
C GLY A 89 -20.94 11.82 21.46
N TYR A 90 -19.72 12.00 20.95
CA TYR A 90 -19.24 11.26 19.79
C TYR A 90 -18.46 10.01 20.18
N LYS A 91 -18.65 8.94 19.41
CA LYS A 91 -17.93 7.68 19.52
C LYS A 91 -16.45 7.86 19.13
N VAL A 92 -15.55 7.37 19.93
CA VAL A 92 -14.11 7.34 19.70
C VAL A 92 -13.65 5.89 19.76
N LEU A 93 -12.99 5.40 18.71
CA LEU A 93 -12.47 4.03 18.64
C LEU A 93 -11.57 3.70 19.81
N ASN A 94 -11.48 2.41 20.13
CA ASN A 94 -10.52 1.90 21.09
C ASN A 94 -9.13 2.49 20.82
N PRO A 95 -8.38 2.93 21.86
CA PRO A 95 -7.10 3.62 21.69
C PRO A 95 -6.04 2.77 20.95
N HIS A 96 -6.18 1.44 20.92
CA HIS A 96 -5.24 0.53 20.29
C HIS A 96 -5.46 0.33 18.79
N ILE A 97 -6.57 0.85 18.22
CA ILE A 97 -6.84 0.72 16.79
C ILE A 97 -7.36 2.02 16.18
N LYS A 98 -6.91 2.33 14.98
CA LYS A 98 -7.29 3.55 14.25
C LYS A 98 -7.45 3.26 12.75
N ALA A 99 -8.11 4.19 12.05
CA ALA A 99 -8.21 4.17 10.60
C ALA A 99 -7.36 5.29 9.98
N ILE A 100 -6.71 4.99 8.87
CA ILE A 100 -6.02 5.96 8.04
C ILE A 100 -6.33 5.71 6.58
N TYR A 101 -6.49 6.76 5.80
CA TYR A 101 -6.58 6.65 4.34
C TYR A 101 -5.52 7.54 3.69
N GLY A 102 -4.70 6.94 2.84
CA GLY A 102 -3.48 7.57 2.34
C GLY A 102 -3.57 8.16 0.95
N ASP A 103 -4.55 7.76 0.14
CA ASP A 103 -4.59 8.08 -1.29
C ASP A 103 -5.73 9.02 -1.66
N SER A 104 -5.48 9.86 -2.64
CA SER A 104 -6.46 10.71 -3.33
C SER A 104 -7.36 11.58 -2.43
N ILE A 105 -6.88 12.03 -1.28
CA ILE A 105 -7.62 12.94 -0.41
C ILE A 105 -7.58 14.37 -0.94
N THR A 106 -8.77 14.91 -1.23
CA THR A 106 -8.98 16.33 -1.55
C THR A 106 -9.70 17.03 -0.39
N PRO A 107 -9.72 18.36 -0.32
CA PRO A 107 -10.51 19.09 0.69
C PRO A 107 -11.97 18.67 0.72
N GLN A 108 -12.61 18.47 -0.43
CA GLN A 108 -14.00 18.05 -0.55
C GLN A 108 -14.24 16.64 -0.02
N ARG A 109 -13.33 15.70 -0.33
CA ARG A 109 -13.39 14.34 0.21
C ARG A 109 -13.18 14.32 1.72
N CYS A 110 -12.25 15.14 2.22
CA CYS A 110 -12.02 15.30 3.66
C CYS A 110 -13.31 15.80 4.36
N GLU A 111 -13.94 16.83 3.82
CA GLU A 111 -15.21 17.37 4.36
C GLU A 111 -16.33 16.33 4.33
N ALA A 112 -16.47 15.58 3.23
CA ALA A 112 -17.45 14.51 3.11
C ALA A 112 -17.23 13.39 4.15
N ILE A 113 -15.99 12.96 4.35
CA ILE A 113 -15.63 11.96 5.36
C ILE A 113 -16.03 12.44 6.76
N TYR A 114 -15.65 13.66 7.12
CA TYR A 114 -15.96 14.22 8.44
C TYR A 114 -17.46 14.38 8.66
N LYS A 115 -18.19 14.82 7.63
CA LYS A 115 -19.64 14.92 7.68
C LYS A 115 -20.31 13.58 7.95
N ILE A 116 -19.95 12.53 7.18
CA ILE A 116 -20.50 11.18 7.35
C ILE A 116 -20.18 10.64 8.75
N LEU A 117 -18.96 10.80 9.24
CA LEU A 117 -18.59 10.36 10.60
C LEU A 117 -19.46 11.06 11.65
N MET A 118 -19.59 12.39 11.61
CA MET A 118 -20.38 13.14 12.58
C MET A 118 -21.87 12.78 12.52
N GLU A 119 -22.46 12.65 11.34
CA GLU A 119 -23.85 12.25 11.15
C GLU A 119 -24.17 10.85 11.73
N ASN A 120 -23.14 9.97 11.77
CA ASN A 120 -23.24 8.65 12.39
C ASN A 120 -22.77 8.61 13.87
N GLY A 121 -22.55 9.78 14.46
CA GLY A 121 -22.17 9.90 15.86
C GLY A 121 -20.71 9.55 16.16
N PHE A 122 -19.83 9.59 15.17
CA PHE A 122 -18.40 9.35 15.35
C PHE A 122 -17.59 10.65 15.39
N ALA A 123 -16.59 10.69 16.23
CA ALA A 123 -15.62 11.78 16.28
C ALA A 123 -14.71 11.73 15.06
N ILE A 124 -14.37 12.89 14.50
CA ILE A 124 -13.52 13.00 13.31
C ILE A 124 -12.06 12.56 13.56
N ASN A 125 -11.61 12.54 14.81
CA ASN A 125 -10.27 12.07 15.18
C ASN A 125 -10.10 10.54 15.15
N ASN A 126 -11.14 9.79 14.78
CA ASN A 126 -11.02 8.36 14.50
C ASN A 126 -10.23 8.06 13.21
N VAL A 127 -10.09 9.05 12.33
CA VAL A 127 -9.38 8.90 11.07
C VAL A 127 -8.20 9.85 10.96
N VAL A 128 -7.17 9.38 10.29
CA VAL A 128 -6.06 10.20 9.78
C VAL A 128 -6.13 10.19 8.26
N LEU A 129 -6.08 11.37 7.65
CA LEU A 129 -6.14 11.50 6.20
C LEU A 129 -4.77 11.93 5.66
N GLY A 130 -4.31 11.20 4.63
CA GLY A 130 -3.04 11.49 3.98
C GLY A 130 -3.10 12.77 3.16
N VAL A 131 -2.07 13.59 3.27
CA VAL A 131 -1.87 14.78 2.45
C VAL A 131 -0.75 14.47 1.45
N GLY A 132 -1.09 14.41 0.18
CA GLY A 132 -0.16 13.96 -0.87
C GLY A 132 -0.42 14.63 -2.21
N SER A 133 -0.18 13.91 -3.30
CA SER A 133 -0.24 14.46 -4.67
C SER A 133 -1.55 15.16 -4.98
N PHE A 134 -2.67 14.63 -4.54
CA PHE A 134 -3.99 15.26 -4.74
C PHE A 134 -4.17 16.61 -4.02
N SER A 135 -3.33 16.90 -3.03
CA SER A 135 -3.34 18.16 -2.31
C SER A 135 -2.33 19.18 -2.86
N PHE A 136 -1.22 18.69 -3.45
CA PHE A 136 -0.10 19.56 -3.87
C PHE A 136 0.10 19.59 -5.39
N MET A 137 -0.26 18.54 -6.09
CA MET A 137 0.04 18.32 -7.51
C MET A 137 -1.23 18.14 -8.33
N CYS A 138 -2.33 18.74 -7.90
CA CYS A 138 -3.57 18.78 -8.64
C CYS A 138 -3.80 20.16 -9.23
N LEU A 139 -4.29 20.20 -10.46
CA LEU A 139 -4.96 21.38 -11.00
C LEU A 139 -6.46 21.23 -10.79
N GLN A 140 -7.10 22.29 -10.32
CA GLN A 140 -8.55 22.35 -10.29
C GLN A 140 -9.04 22.79 -11.67
N GLU A 141 -9.89 21.97 -12.27
CA GLU A 141 -10.53 22.28 -13.54
C GLU A 141 -11.68 23.27 -13.35
N ALA A 142 -12.14 23.88 -14.44
CA ALA A 142 -13.22 24.88 -14.41
C ALA A 142 -14.56 24.30 -13.92
N ASN A 143 -14.77 22.99 -14.06
CA ASN A 143 -15.94 22.26 -13.54
C ASN A 143 -15.83 21.90 -12.04
N GLY A 144 -14.72 22.27 -11.39
CA GLY A 144 -14.45 21.98 -9.97
C GLY A 144 -13.76 20.64 -9.71
N ASP A 145 -13.52 19.82 -10.74
CA ASP A 145 -12.80 18.55 -10.61
C ASP A 145 -11.30 18.81 -10.39
N PHE A 146 -10.64 17.80 -9.80
CA PHE A 146 -9.21 17.82 -9.58
C PHE A 146 -8.53 16.84 -10.54
N GLN A 147 -7.63 17.37 -11.38
CA GLN A 147 -6.76 16.54 -12.21
C GLN A 147 -5.39 16.41 -11.52
N PRO A 148 -5.06 15.22 -10.98
CA PRO A 148 -3.79 15.00 -10.32
C PRO A 148 -2.67 14.79 -11.35
N TYR A 149 -1.52 15.40 -11.07
CA TYR A 149 -0.25 15.07 -11.72
C TYR A 149 0.61 14.30 -10.72
N THR A 150 0.55 12.98 -10.82
CA THR A 150 1.26 12.09 -9.91
C THR A 150 2.28 11.26 -10.70
N ARG A 151 3.07 10.45 -10.01
CA ARG A 151 3.92 9.45 -10.68
C ARG A 151 3.10 8.51 -11.60
N ASP A 152 1.85 8.21 -11.23
CA ASP A 152 0.97 7.34 -12.00
C ASP A 152 0.53 7.97 -13.33
N THR A 153 0.49 9.31 -13.41
CA THR A 153 0.27 10.06 -14.65
C THR A 153 1.29 9.71 -15.72
N PHE A 154 2.52 9.41 -15.31
CA PHE A 154 3.63 9.07 -16.19
C PHE A 154 3.97 7.57 -16.17
N GLY A 155 3.14 6.75 -15.56
CA GLY A 155 3.32 5.31 -15.49
C GLY A 155 4.46 4.84 -14.56
N TYR A 156 4.93 5.68 -13.65
CA TYR A 156 6.02 5.34 -12.75
C TYR A 156 5.54 4.52 -11.55
N ALA A 157 6.04 3.29 -11.42
CA ALA A 157 5.83 2.47 -10.24
C ALA A 157 7.07 1.65 -9.91
N ILE A 158 7.43 1.59 -8.62
CA ILE A 158 8.45 0.69 -8.09
C ILE A 158 7.75 -0.29 -7.16
N LYS A 159 7.93 -1.59 -7.40
CA LYS A 159 7.31 -2.66 -6.62
C LYS A 159 8.38 -3.68 -6.23
N ALA A 160 8.36 -4.13 -4.97
CA ALA A 160 9.07 -5.34 -4.58
C ALA A 160 8.29 -6.54 -5.13
N THR A 161 8.97 -7.39 -5.90
CA THR A 161 8.37 -8.58 -6.51
C THR A 161 9.03 -9.89 -6.07
N TYR A 162 10.20 -9.79 -5.45
CA TYR A 162 10.98 -10.93 -4.99
C TYR A 162 11.72 -10.57 -3.69
N GLY A 163 11.93 -11.52 -2.82
CA GLY A 163 12.71 -11.39 -1.61
C GLY A 163 13.26 -12.74 -1.15
N GLU A 164 14.36 -12.73 -0.43
CA GLU A 164 14.94 -13.90 0.22
C GLU A 164 15.09 -13.61 1.71
N ARG A 165 14.78 -14.59 2.54
CA ARG A 165 14.98 -14.53 3.98
C ARG A 165 15.74 -15.76 4.45
N GLY A 166 17.06 -15.63 4.65
CA GLY A 166 17.96 -16.75 4.91
C GLY A 166 18.29 -17.53 3.64
N GLU A 167 19.05 -18.61 3.78
CA GLU A 167 19.64 -19.33 2.63
C GLU A 167 18.65 -20.17 1.81
N ASP A 168 17.41 -20.42 2.32
CA ASP A 168 16.53 -21.43 1.72
C ASP A 168 15.07 -21.00 1.47
N ASN A 169 14.73 -19.71 1.55
CA ASN A 169 13.33 -19.30 1.37
C ASN A 169 13.16 -18.10 0.41
N PRO A 170 13.24 -18.32 -0.91
CA PRO A 170 12.82 -17.32 -1.87
C PRO A 170 11.31 -17.09 -1.76
N VAL A 171 10.90 -15.83 -1.64
CA VAL A 171 9.51 -15.42 -1.58
C VAL A 171 9.17 -14.54 -2.78
N MET A 172 8.23 -15.00 -3.56
CA MET A 172 7.69 -14.22 -4.67
C MET A 172 6.61 -13.27 -4.16
N ILE A 173 6.92 -11.99 -4.17
CA ILE A 173 6.07 -10.92 -3.67
C ILE A 173 5.17 -10.41 -4.80
N MET A 174 3.89 -10.18 -4.51
CA MET A 174 2.98 -9.51 -5.42
C MET A 174 1.95 -8.69 -4.65
N LYS A 175 1.43 -7.64 -5.29
CA LYS A 175 0.21 -6.95 -4.88
C LYS A 175 -0.91 -7.40 -5.83
N GLN A 176 -2.01 -7.86 -5.27
CA GLN A 176 -3.19 -8.29 -6.04
C GLN A 176 -4.47 -7.85 -5.33
N PRO A 177 -4.78 -6.53 -5.33
CA PRO A 177 -6.01 -6.03 -4.72
C PRO A 177 -7.23 -6.63 -5.42
N LYS A 178 -8.20 -7.09 -4.64
CA LYS A 178 -9.43 -7.70 -5.15
C LYS A 178 -10.25 -6.70 -5.97
N GLU A 179 -10.31 -5.45 -5.49
CA GLU A 179 -11.17 -4.42 -6.08
C GLU A 179 -10.55 -3.69 -7.29
N LEU A 180 -9.23 -3.76 -7.46
CA LEU A 180 -8.50 -3.02 -8.49
C LEU A 180 -7.56 -3.96 -9.27
N ALA A 181 -8.13 -4.80 -10.11
CA ALA A 181 -7.39 -5.81 -10.89
C ALA A 181 -6.24 -5.21 -11.72
N TRP A 182 -6.36 -3.96 -12.18
CA TRP A 182 -5.31 -3.26 -12.93
C TRP A 182 -4.10 -2.86 -12.07
N LYS A 183 -4.23 -2.82 -10.74
CA LYS A 183 -3.11 -2.60 -9.81
C LYS A 183 -2.33 -3.88 -9.47
N LYS A 184 -2.63 -5.00 -10.14
CA LYS A 184 -1.87 -6.24 -9.96
C LYS A 184 -0.42 -6.04 -10.39
N SER A 185 0.52 -6.37 -9.50
CA SER A 185 1.95 -6.38 -9.84
C SER A 185 2.40 -7.72 -10.40
N PRO A 186 3.47 -7.76 -11.21
CA PRO A 186 4.17 -9.01 -11.51
C PRO A 186 4.58 -9.73 -10.22
N ARG A 187 4.77 -11.03 -10.29
CA ARG A 187 5.21 -11.89 -9.21
C ARG A 187 6.63 -12.39 -9.50
N GLY A 188 7.51 -12.36 -8.52
CA GLY A 188 8.89 -12.81 -8.68
C GLY A 188 9.72 -11.90 -9.59
N CYS A 189 10.91 -12.32 -9.93
CA CYS A 189 11.74 -11.62 -10.89
C CYS A 189 11.19 -11.72 -12.30
N ILE A 190 11.51 -10.75 -13.13
CA ILE A 190 11.00 -10.59 -14.49
C ILE A 190 12.16 -10.82 -15.47
N ILE A 191 11.88 -11.55 -16.54
CA ILE A 191 12.77 -11.66 -17.69
C ILE A 191 12.08 -10.96 -18.87
N VAL A 192 12.72 -9.92 -19.39
CA VAL A 192 12.28 -9.22 -20.60
C VAL A 192 13.11 -9.75 -21.76
N ALA A 193 12.42 -10.25 -22.77
CA ALA A 193 13.06 -10.81 -23.96
C ALA A 193 13.78 -9.75 -24.80
N PRO A 194 14.71 -10.16 -25.69
CA PRO A 194 15.47 -9.24 -26.56
C PRO A 194 14.61 -8.38 -27.49
N ASP A 195 13.35 -8.74 -27.73
CA ASP A 195 12.40 -7.94 -28.50
C ASP A 195 11.93 -6.66 -27.75
N GLY A 196 12.23 -6.54 -26.44
CA GLY A 196 11.82 -5.42 -25.58
C GLY A 196 10.32 -5.35 -25.30
N GLN A 197 9.53 -6.30 -25.76
CA GLN A 197 8.06 -6.30 -25.64
C GLN A 197 7.53 -7.50 -24.87
N SER A 198 8.11 -8.67 -25.11
CA SER A 198 7.72 -9.91 -24.45
C SER A 198 8.38 -10.03 -23.08
N TYR A 199 7.65 -10.49 -22.09
CA TYR A 199 8.22 -10.75 -20.77
C TYR A 199 7.60 -11.97 -20.10
N THR A 200 8.37 -12.60 -19.22
CA THR A 200 7.90 -13.63 -18.29
C THR A 200 8.15 -13.18 -16.86
N ASN A 201 7.43 -13.76 -15.90
CA ASN A 201 7.57 -13.45 -14.48
C ASN A 201 7.47 -14.75 -13.65
N GLY A 202 7.69 -14.68 -12.35
CA GLY A 202 7.68 -15.85 -11.49
C GLY A 202 9.05 -16.53 -11.37
N HIS A 203 10.11 -15.83 -11.71
CA HIS A 203 11.48 -16.35 -11.64
C HIS A 203 12.15 -16.00 -10.30
N THR A 204 13.10 -16.81 -9.90
CA THR A 204 14.05 -16.49 -8.83
C THR A 204 15.04 -15.42 -9.32
N TYR A 205 15.83 -14.86 -8.39
CA TYR A 205 16.88 -13.92 -8.75
C TYR A 205 17.92 -14.55 -9.70
N ASP A 206 18.36 -15.76 -9.39
CA ASP A 206 19.36 -16.47 -10.19
C ASP A 206 18.83 -16.78 -11.59
N GLU A 207 17.60 -17.26 -11.71
CA GLU A 207 16.98 -17.52 -13.02
C GLU A 207 16.92 -16.25 -13.88
N ALA A 208 16.58 -15.10 -13.30
CA ALA A 208 16.36 -13.87 -14.05
C ALA A 208 17.67 -13.09 -14.35
N HIS A 209 18.64 -13.14 -13.46
CA HIS A 209 19.82 -12.25 -13.52
C HIS A 209 21.15 -12.96 -13.70
N ILE A 210 21.21 -14.27 -13.47
CA ILE A 210 22.43 -15.08 -13.64
C ILE A 210 22.29 -16.02 -14.84
N LEU A 211 21.17 -16.74 -14.93
CA LEU A 211 20.96 -17.77 -15.95
C LEU A 211 20.37 -17.21 -17.25
N ALA A 212 19.56 -16.16 -17.18
CA ALA A 212 18.97 -15.50 -18.34
C ALA A 212 19.90 -14.41 -18.90
N GLU A 213 20.95 -14.82 -19.61
CA GLU A 213 21.95 -13.90 -20.20
C GLU A 213 21.33 -12.83 -21.10
N ASP A 214 20.27 -13.19 -21.81
CA ASP A 214 19.53 -12.33 -22.73
C ASP A 214 18.45 -11.43 -22.07
N ASN A 215 18.33 -11.46 -20.72
CA ASN A 215 17.39 -10.59 -20.04
C ASN A 215 17.78 -9.12 -20.23
N LEU A 216 16.89 -8.31 -20.80
CA LEU A 216 17.12 -6.88 -20.99
C LEU A 216 17.10 -6.10 -19.66
N LEU A 217 16.46 -6.63 -18.62
CA LEU A 217 16.50 -6.02 -17.29
C LEU A 217 17.83 -6.31 -16.63
N LYS A 218 18.56 -5.26 -16.31
CA LYS A 218 19.83 -5.35 -15.58
C LYS A 218 19.68 -4.68 -14.21
N PRO A 219 20.33 -5.23 -13.17
CA PRO A 219 20.39 -4.55 -11.87
C PRO A 219 21.03 -3.16 -12.02
N ILE A 220 20.41 -2.14 -11.44
CA ILE A 220 20.91 -0.76 -11.45
C ILE A 220 21.35 -0.29 -10.05
N PHE A 221 20.99 -1.03 -9.01
CA PHE A 221 21.33 -0.70 -7.63
C PHE A 221 21.50 -1.98 -6.82
N ILE A 222 22.66 -2.19 -6.23
CA ILE A 222 22.99 -3.39 -5.43
C ILE A 222 23.70 -2.94 -4.16
N ASN A 223 23.18 -3.34 -3.00
CA ASN A 223 23.80 -3.14 -1.68
C ASN A 223 24.28 -1.70 -1.41
N GLY A 224 23.45 -0.72 -1.76
CA GLY A 224 23.78 0.69 -1.55
C GLY A 224 24.59 1.34 -2.67
N THR A 225 24.94 0.60 -3.73
CA THR A 225 25.78 1.09 -4.82
C THR A 225 25.01 1.07 -6.14
N MET A 226 25.10 2.17 -6.89
CA MET A 226 24.64 2.21 -8.27
C MET A 226 25.53 1.35 -9.15
N VAL A 227 24.92 0.50 -9.98
CA VAL A 227 25.59 -0.34 -10.96
C VAL A 227 24.90 -0.15 -12.32
N ASN A 228 25.62 -0.37 -13.42
CA ASN A 228 25.06 -0.17 -14.77
C ASN A 228 24.44 1.23 -14.97
N GLU A 229 25.16 2.26 -14.53
CA GLU A 229 24.71 3.64 -14.68
C GLU A 229 24.45 3.99 -16.14
N THR A 230 23.33 4.67 -16.37
CA THR A 230 22.88 5.09 -17.70
C THR A 230 22.50 6.55 -17.66
N THR A 231 22.88 7.31 -18.65
CA THR A 231 22.51 8.72 -18.78
C THR A 231 21.09 8.88 -19.38
N LEU A 232 20.46 10.00 -19.09
CA LEU A 232 19.16 10.32 -19.71
C LEU A 232 19.26 10.41 -21.26
N ALA A 233 20.40 10.81 -21.78
CA ALA A 233 20.66 10.83 -23.23
C ALA A 233 20.65 9.43 -23.82
N GLU A 234 21.30 8.47 -23.17
CA GLU A 234 21.30 7.05 -23.60
C GLU A 234 19.90 6.46 -23.53
N VAL A 235 19.15 6.72 -22.44
CA VAL A 235 17.75 6.27 -22.32
C VAL A 235 16.90 6.82 -23.47
N ARG A 236 17.03 8.11 -23.77
CA ARG A 236 16.29 8.74 -24.91
C ARG A 236 16.69 8.14 -26.26
N ASN A 237 17.96 7.93 -26.50
CA ASN A 237 18.43 7.32 -27.74
C ASN A 237 17.92 5.88 -27.91
N ASN A 238 17.82 5.12 -26.81
CA ASN A 238 17.26 3.77 -26.83
C ASN A 238 15.75 3.77 -27.13
N MET A 239 15.03 4.76 -26.60
CA MET A 239 13.58 4.90 -26.84
C MET A 239 13.27 5.42 -28.24
N TYR A 240 14.12 6.29 -28.79
CA TYR A 240 13.93 6.99 -30.07
C TYR A 240 15.23 6.96 -30.87
N PRO A 241 15.59 5.80 -31.41
CA PRO A 241 16.88 5.64 -32.14
C PRO A 241 16.98 6.49 -33.39
N GLU A 242 15.86 6.94 -33.95
CA GLU A 242 15.82 7.84 -35.12
C GLU A 242 15.78 9.33 -34.73
N GLY A 243 15.91 9.64 -33.43
CA GLY A 243 15.80 11.00 -32.89
C GLY A 243 14.36 11.43 -32.60
N PHE A 244 14.24 12.58 -31.94
CA PHE A 244 12.95 13.28 -31.71
C PHE A 244 12.60 14.11 -32.92
#